data_5540149a22ae2bbfc90085788b5621a3
#
_entry.id   5540149a22ae2bbfc90085788b5621a3
#
_cell.length_a   1.000
_cell.length_b   1.000
_cell.length_c   1.000
_cell.angle_alpha   90.00
_cell.angle_beta   90.00
_cell.angle_gamma   90.00
#
_symmetry.space_group_name_H-M   'P 1'
#
loop_
_entity.id
_entity.type
_entity.pdbx_description
1 polymer ?
#
loop_
_entity_poly.entity_id
_entity_poly.type
_entity_poly.pdbx_seq_one_letter_code
_entity_poly.pdbx_strand_id
1 'polypeptide(L)'
;MTPYLDPHLLLFFLQTNAGKEATSKLQDQIKSRLLMGKEGEAKKLEESAKQKASKILSLVNSAELETLRSERRFTLGSLKSEKGIEIEDCKHLLTYAKVLYEPGTEKKYKEAEKLLFHLKEILVNESQTNADLVLQVFWGLLACQIINGKGRDSLELTTLRKMREIIERKYSAEGIKHLGPQ
;
A
#
# COMPACT_ATOMS: atom_id res chain seq x y z
N MET A 1 -22.64 -2.71 10.35
CA MET A 1 -21.20 -2.52 10.00
C MET A 1 -21.14 -2.21 8.52
N THR A 2 -20.58 -1.08 8.15
CA THR A 2 -20.40 -0.71 6.75
C THR A 2 -19.39 -1.64 6.10
N PRO A 3 -19.74 -2.35 5.00
CA PRO A 3 -18.87 -3.34 4.35
C PRO A 3 -17.62 -2.75 3.69
N TYR A 4 -17.43 -1.43 3.78
CA TYR A 4 -16.40 -0.66 3.07
C TYR A 4 -15.26 -0.14 3.96
N LEU A 5 -15.32 -0.34 5.28
CA LEU A 5 -14.24 0.10 6.18
C LEU A 5 -13.19 -1.00 6.32
N ASP A 6 -11.94 -0.62 6.06
CA ASP A 6 -10.78 -1.46 6.31
C ASP A 6 -10.76 -1.89 7.79
N PRO A 7 -10.77 -3.19 8.10
CA PRO A 7 -10.86 -3.69 9.47
C PRO A 7 -9.66 -3.28 10.33
N HIS A 8 -8.49 -3.07 9.75
CA HIS A 8 -7.29 -2.63 10.48
C HIS A 8 -7.38 -1.16 10.88
N LEU A 9 -7.86 -0.29 9.98
CA LEU A 9 -8.11 1.12 10.29
C LEU A 9 -9.23 1.27 11.31
N LEU A 10 -10.29 0.44 11.21
CA LEU A 10 -11.36 0.41 12.19
C LEU A 10 -10.83 -0.01 13.57
N LEU A 11 -9.99 -1.04 13.63
CA LEU A 11 -9.36 -1.49 14.86
C LEU A 11 -8.49 -0.40 15.49
N PHE A 12 -7.67 0.26 14.68
CA PHE A 12 -6.84 1.39 15.12
C PHE A 12 -7.69 2.53 15.68
N PHE A 13 -8.75 2.93 14.97
CA PHE A 13 -9.66 3.98 15.41
C PHE A 13 -10.33 3.67 16.75
N LEU A 14 -10.76 2.42 16.93
CA LEU A 14 -11.38 1.97 18.18
C LEU A 14 -10.37 1.92 19.33
N GLN A 15 -9.13 1.53 19.09
CA GLN A 15 -8.08 1.54 20.10
C GLN A 15 -7.73 2.96 20.58
N THR A 16 -7.85 3.95 19.70
CA THR A 16 -7.51 5.34 20.02
C THR A 16 -8.67 6.13 20.65
N ASN A 17 -9.93 5.81 20.30
CA ASN A 17 -11.08 6.63 20.65
C ASN A 17 -12.14 5.97 21.55
N ALA A 18 -12.14 4.63 21.68
CA ALA A 18 -13.12 3.93 22.51
C ALA A 18 -12.48 3.39 23.80
N GLY A 19 -13.21 3.43 24.90
CA GLY A 19 -12.76 2.87 26.18
C GLY A 19 -12.46 1.36 26.08
N LYS A 20 -11.53 0.88 26.90
CA LYS A 20 -10.92 -0.45 26.83
C LYS A 20 -11.91 -1.64 26.78
N GLU A 21 -13.11 -1.52 27.33
CA GLU A 21 -14.10 -2.62 27.37
C GLU A 21 -14.88 -2.79 26.04
N ALA A 22 -15.20 -1.71 25.34
CA ALA A 22 -15.92 -1.78 24.07
C ALA A 22 -15.04 -2.31 22.93
N THR A 23 -13.72 -2.17 23.08
CA THR A 23 -12.74 -2.57 22.06
C THR A 23 -12.41 -4.05 22.10
N SER A 24 -12.43 -4.73 23.26
CA SER A 24 -11.97 -6.11 23.35
C SER A 24 -12.81 -7.08 22.52
N LYS A 25 -14.14 -7.03 22.61
CA LYS A 25 -15.04 -7.91 21.84
C LYS A 25 -14.92 -7.67 20.32
N LEU A 26 -14.76 -6.41 19.91
CA LEU A 26 -14.63 -6.08 18.49
C LEU A 26 -13.21 -6.41 17.97
N GLN A 27 -12.18 -6.25 18.80
CA GLN A 27 -10.84 -6.71 18.53
C GLN A 27 -10.79 -8.20 18.30
N ASP A 28 -11.45 -8.98 19.16
CA ASP A 28 -11.50 -10.43 19.03
C ASP A 28 -12.27 -10.87 17.78
N GLN A 29 -13.36 -10.16 17.44
CA GLN A 29 -14.09 -10.40 16.19
C GLN A 29 -13.27 -10.05 14.94
N ILE A 30 -12.51 -8.96 14.96
CA ILE A 30 -11.64 -8.57 13.85
C ILE A 30 -10.45 -9.53 13.78
N LYS A 31 -9.80 -9.81 14.90
CA LYS A 31 -8.71 -10.78 14.98
C LYS A 31 -9.17 -12.19 14.54
N SER A 32 -10.34 -12.64 15.00
CA SER A 32 -10.88 -13.93 14.56
C SER A 32 -11.16 -13.96 13.06
N ARG A 33 -11.65 -12.87 12.45
CA ARG A 33 -11.82 -12.78 10.98
C ARG A 33 -10.50 -12.76 10.24
N LEU A 34 -9.48 -12.06 10.76
CA LEU A 34 -8.13 -12.00 10.18
C LEU A 34 -7.34 -13.29 10.40
N LEU A 35 -7.58 -13.97 11.54
CA LEU A 35 -6.87 -15.18 11.96
C LEU A 35 -7.68 -16.46 11.68
N MET A 36 -8.93 -16.35 11.21
CA MET A 36 -9.77 -17.53 10.99
C MET A 36 -9.16 -18.45 9.93
N GLY A 37 -8.40 -19.38 10.48
CA GLY A 37 -8.31 -20.71 9.93
C GLY A 37 -7.12 -21.01 9.08
N LYS A 38 -5.95 -20.34 9.15
CA LYS A 38 -4.90 -20.81 8.23
C LYS A 38 -3.51 -20.23 8.49
N GLU A 39 -2.96 -20.38 9.68
CA GLU A 39 -1.54 -20.00 9.87
C GLU A 39 -0.59 -20.70 8.87
N GLY A 40 -0.86 -21.95 8.53
CA GLY A 40 -0.08 -22.68 7.53
C GLY A 40 -0.31 -22.20 6.09
N GLU A 41 -1.54 -21.82 5.74
CA GLU A 41 -1.84 -21.27 4.41
C GLU A 41 -1.39 -19.83 4.29
N ALA A 42 -1.50 -19.02 5.35
CA ALA A 42 -0.99 -17.64 5.36
C ALA A 42 0.53 -17.60 5.14
N LYS A 43 1.29 -18.48 5.76
CA LYS A 43 2.73 -18.61 5.53
C LYS A 43 3.05 -19.02 4.09
N LYS A 44 2.34 -20.02 3.55
CA LYS A 44 2.52 -20.43 2.15
C LYS A 44 2.18 -19.30 1.17
N LEU A 45 1.12 -18.54 1.45
CA LEU A 45 0.73 -17.38 0.65
C LEU A 45 1.80 -16.28 0.70
N GLU A 46 2.33 -16.00 1.89
CA GLU A 46 3.41 -15.04 2.09
C GLU A 46 4.67 -15.46 1.33
N GLU A 47 5.10 -16.71 1.44
CA GLU A 47 6.27 -17.23 0.71
C GLU A 47 6.07 -17.17 -0.80
N SER A 48 4.90 -17.58 -1.30
CA SER A 48 4.57 -17.52 -2.72
C SER A 48 4.56 -16.08 -3.24
N ALA A 49 3.94 -15.15 -2.49
CA ALA A 49 3.92 -13.74 -2.86
C ALA A 49 5.33 -13.12 -2.84
N LYS A 50 6.12 -13.46 -1.81
CA LYS A 50 7.53 -13.04 -1.70
C LYS A 50 8.38 -13.55 -2.86
N GLN A 51 8.20 -14.82 -3.25
CA GLN A 51 8.92 -15.41 -4.39
C GLN A 51 8.59 -14.68 -5.69
N LYS A 52 7.31 -14.37 -5.94
CA LYS A 52 6.90 -13.61 -7.13
C LYS A 52 7.46 -12.18 -7.14
N ALA A 53 7.59 -11.56 -5.97
CA ALA A 53 8.15 -10.21 -5.81
C ALA A 53 9.69 -10.19 -5.75
N SER A 54 10.36 -11.33 -5.82
CA SER A 54 11.81 -11.49 -5.55
C SER A 54 12.69 -10.57 -6.39
N LYS A 55 12.30 -10.30 -7.64
CA LYS A 55 13.05 -9.48 -8.59
C LYS A 55 13.19 -8.02 -8.08
N ILE A 56 12.11 -7.40 -7.62
CA ILE A 56 12.18 -6.04 -7.03
C ILE A 56 12.76 -6.11 -5.60
N LEU A 57 12.44 -7.15 -4.82
CA LEU A 57 12.97 -7.31 -3.47
C LEU A 57 14.50 -7.42 -3.45
N SER A 58 15.10 -8.12 -4.41
CA SER A 58 16.56 -8.20 -4.54
C SER A 58 17.18 -6.83 -4.81
N LEU A 59 16.55 -6.03 -5.67
CA LEU A 59 16.99 -4.66 -5.97
C LEU A 59 16.86 -3.73 -4.76
N VAL A 60 15.71 -3.75 -4.10
CA VAL A 60 15.42 -2.89 -2.91
C VAL A 60 16.34 -3.21 -1.73
N ASN A 61 16.83 -4.43 -1.63
CA ASN A 61 17.78 -4.85 -0.58
C ASN A 61 19.25 -4.79 -1.02
N SER A 62 19.53 -4.36 -2.23
CA SER A 62 20.90 -4.21 -2.73
C SER A 62 21.52 -2.86 -2.37
N ALA A 63 22.84 -2.79 -2.34
CA ALA A 63 23.58 -1.54 -2.18
C ALA A 63 23.38 -0.57 -3.38
N GLU A 64 22.92 -1.10 -4.52
CA GLU A 64 22.68 -0.34 -5.75
C GLU A 64 21.47 0.62 -5.63
N LEU A 65 20.55 0.37 -4.68
CA LEU A 65 19.35 1.18 -4.49
C LEU A 65 19.66 2.67 -4.30
N GLU A 66 20.63 3.00 -3.45
CA GLU A 66 20.97 4.39 -3.17
C GLU A 66 21.60 5.10 -4.39
N THR A 67 22.37 4.36 -5.19
CA THR A 67 22.92 4.86 -6.46
C THR A 67 21.79 5.16 -7.45
N LEU A 68 20.84 4.24 -7.62
CA LEU A 68 19.69 4.44 -8.51
C LEU A 68 18.83 5.64 -8.09
N ARG A 69 18.69 5.87 -6.78
CA ARG A 69 17.97 7.03 -6.24
C ARG A 69 18.72 8.34 -6.51
N SER A 70 20.00 8.39 -6.21
CA SER A 70 20.82 9.59 -6.40
C SER A 70 20.89 10.01 -7.88
N GLU A 71 20.89 9.04 -8.79
CA GLU A 71 20.88 9.23 -10.23
C GLU A 71 19.46 9.44 -10.82
N ARG A 72 18.41 9.43 -9.97
CA ARG A 72 16.99 9.52 -10.37
C ARG A 72 16.55 8.42 -11.35
N ARG A 73 17.20 7.28 -11.30
CA ARG A 73 16.96 6.09 -12.16
C ARG A 73 16.06 5.06 -11.49
N PHE A 74 15.62 5.28 -10.25
CA PHE A 74 14.70 4.40 -9.54
C PHE A 74 13.25 4.63 -9.99
N THR A 75 13.01 4.54 -11.29
CA THR A 75 11.68 4.68 -11.94
C THR A 75 11.40 3.47 -12.81
N LEU A 76 10.12 3.17 -13.07
CA LEU A 76 9.73 2.00 -13.87
C LEU A 76 10.39 2.02 -15.26
N GLY A 77 10.43 3.18 -15.91
CA GLY A 77 11.04 3.34 -17.23
C GLY A 77 12.52 2.92 -17.25
N SER A 78 13.32 3.43 -16.30
CA SER A 78 14.75 3.09 -16.19
C SER A 78 14.95 1.64 -15.78
N LEU A 79 14.19 1.15 -14.80
CA LEU A 79 14.29 -0.23 -14.33
C LEU A 79 13.86 -1.26 -15.38
N LYS A 80 12.92 -0.89 -16.26
CA LYS A 80 12.53 -1.73 -17.40
C LYS A 80 13.69 -1.91 -18.38
N SER A 81 14.35 -0.81 -18.76
CA SER A 81 15.45 -0.85 -19.72
C SER A 81 16.71 -1.52 -19.19
N GLU A 82 17.04 -1.35 -17.90
CA GLU A 82 18.31 -1.78 -17.32
C GLU A 82 18.24 -3.14 -16.61
N LYS A 83 17.12 -3.43 -15.97
CA LYS A 83 16.93 -4.62 -15.13
C LYS A 83 15.80 -5.52 -15.63
N GLY A 84 15.09 -5.12 -16.69
CA GLY A 84 13.94 -5.84 -17.21
C GLY A 84 12.78 -5.94 -16.21
N ILE A 85 12.65 -4.98 -15.29
CA ILE A 85 11.54 -4.92 -14.34
C ILE A 85 10.33 -4.32 -15.04
N GLU A 86 9.21 -5.04 -14.98
CA GLU A 86 7.97 -4.65 -15.64
C GLU A 86 6.88 -4.26 -14.62
N ILE A 87 5.79 -3.71 -15.15
CA ILE A 87 4.62 -3.33 -14.35
C ILE A 87 4.04 -4.53 -13.58
N GLU A 88 4.16 -5.73 -14.12
CA GLU A 88 3.70 -6.96 -13.49
C GLU A 88 4.52 -7.30 -12.23
N ASP A 89 5.82 -7.05 -12.26
CA ASP A 89 6.68 -7.18 -11.07
C ASP A 89 6.24 -6.22 -9.96
N CYS A 90 5.80 -5.00 -10.33
CA CYS A 90 5.23 -4.03 -9.39
C CYS A 90 3.91 -4.52 -8.77
N LYS A 91 3.04 -5.17 -9.54
CA LYS A 91 1.80 -5.78 -9.03
C LYS A 91 2.10 -6.94 -8.08
N HIS A 92 3.12 -7.75 -8.36
CA HIS A 92 3.57 -8.80 -7.47
C HIS A 92 4.07 -8.23 -6.13
N LEU A 93 4.84 -7.15 -6.15
CA LEU A 93 5.30 -6.48 -4.94
C LEU A 93 4.14 -5.85 -4.15
N LEU A 94 3.16 -5.25 -4.83
CA LEU A 94 1.93 -4.76 -4.20
C LEU A 94 1.15 -5.90 -3.53
N THR A 95 1.04 -7.04 -4.20
CA THR A 95 0.38 -8.24 -3.64
C THR A 95 1.11 -8.72 -2.39
N TYR A 96 2.44 -8.75 -2.41
CA TYR A 96 3.23 -9.12 -1.25
C TYR A 96 3.03 -8.14 -0.09
N ALA A 97 3.02 -6.82 -0.35
CA ALA A 97 2.74 -5.81 0.66
C ALA A 97 1.33 -5.97 1.28
N LYS A 98 0.31 -6.34 0.49
CA LYS A 98 -1.04 -6.66 0.98
C LYS A 98 -1.02 -7.88 1.91
N VAL A 99 -0.34 -8.95 1.53
CA VAL A 99 -0.20 -10.17 2.35
C VAL A 99 0.52 -9.86 3.67
N LEU A 100 1.50 -8.97 3.68
CA LEU A 100 2.16 -8.50 4.90
C LEU A 100 1.23 -7.65 5.78
N TYR A 101 0.32 -6.91 5.20
CA TYR A 101 -0.62 -6.06 5.92
C TYR A 101 -1.69 -6.88 6.68
N GLU A 102 -2.16 -7.98 6.10
CA GLU A 102 -3.27 -8.78 6.63
C GLU A 102 -3.08 -9.32 8.07
N PRO A 103 -1.89 -9.83 8.50
CA PRO A 103 -1.73 -10.35 9.87
C PRO A 103 -1.89 -9.31 10.98
N GLY A 104 -1.88 -8.03 10.67
CA GLY A 104 -2.18 -6.97 11.61
C GLY A 104 -1.14 -6.74 12.70
N THR A 105 0.13 -7.11 12.50
CA THR A 105 1.20 -6.89 13.47
C THR A 105 2.00 -5.63 13.15
N GLU A 106 2.45 -4.91 14.17
CA GLU A 106 3.22 -3.67 14.01
C GLU A 106 4.46 -3.86 13.09
N LYS A 107 5.18 -4.96 13.28
CA LYS A 107 6.34 -5.27 12.43
C LYS A 107 5.97 -5.42 10.96
N LYS A 108 4.87 -6.11 10.67
CA LYS A 108 4.40 -6.35 9.31
C LYS A 108 3.86 -5.08 8.66
N TYR A 109 3.18 -4.21 9.41
CA TYR A 109 2.76 -2.90 8.90
C TYR A 109 3.96 -2.02 8.50
N LYS A 110 5.04 -2.00 9.31
CA LYS A 110 6.26 -1.26 8.98
C LYS A 110 6.95 -1.82 7.73
N GLU A 111 6.96 -3.16 7.58
CA GLU A 111 7.53 -3.82 6.41
C GLU A 111 6.69 -3.50 5.15
N ALA A 112 5.36 -3.62 5.24
CA ALA A 112 4.45 -3.26 4.14
C ALA A 112 4.59 -1.78 3.74
N GLU A 113 4.65 -0.86 4.71
CA GLU A 113 4.88 0.57 4.47
C GLU A 113 6.16 0.80 3.67
N LYS A 114 7.27 0.16 4.06
CA LYS A 114 8.56 0.27 3.36
C LYS A 114 8.45 -0.18 1.90
N LEU A 115 7.80 -1.32 1.64
CA LEU A 115 7.63 -1.83 0.28
C LEU A 115 6.74 -0.92 -0.57
N LEU A 116 5.65 -0.42 0.00
CA LEU A 116 4.75 0.52 -0.68
C LEU A 116 5.43 1.86 -0.96
N PHE A 117 6.32 2.30 -0.09
CA PHE A 117 7.13 3.50 -0.32
C PHE A 117 8.04 3.32 -1.54
N HIS A 118 8.73 2.18 -1.68
CA HIS A 118 9.54 1.88 -2.87
C HIS A 118 8.68 1.80 -4.13
N LEU A 119 7.50 1.15 -4.07
CA LEU A 119 6.57 1.14 -5.20
C LEU A 119 6.13 2.52 -5.62
N LYS A 120 5.84 3.41 -4.66
CA LYS A 120 5.51 4.82 -4.95
C LYS A 120 6.62 5.51 -5.73
N GLU A 121 7.89 5.28 -5.36
CA GLU A 121 9.05 5.85 -6.06
C GLU A 121 9.17 5.30 -7.49
N ILE A 122 9.07 3.97 -7.66
CA ILE A 122 9.13 3.32 -8.96
C ILE A 122 8.03 3.83 -9.91
N LEU A 123 6.80 4.01 -9.38
CA LEU A 123 5.62 4.36 -10.14
C LEU A 123 5.36 5.87 -10.23
N VAL A 124 6.32 6.72 -9.87
CA VAL A 124 6.13 8.17 -9.78
C VAL A 124 5.61 8.80 -11.08
N ASN A 125 6.02 8.28 -12.23
CA ASN A 125 5.64 8.78 -13.56
C ASN A 125 4.46 8.00 -14.19
N GLU A 126 3.93 6.99 -13.51
CA GLU A 126 2.92 6.07 -14.05
C GLU A 126 1.47 6.49 -13.76
N SER A 127 1.26 7.65 -13.17
CA SER A 127 -0.08 8.10 -12.74
C SER A 127 -1.08 8.31 -13.89
N GLN A 128 -0.62 8.44 -15.12
CA GLN A 128 -1.49 8.58 -16.30
C GLN A 128 -1.83 7.22 -16.91
N THR A 129 -0.84 6.34 -17.05
CA THR A 129 -0.97 5.04 -17.72
C THR A 129 -1.49 3.95 -16.79
N ASN A 130 -1.15 4.01 -15.50
CA ASN A 130 -1.45 2.99 -14.50
C ASN A 130 -2.10 3.58 -13.24
N ALA A 131 -3.05 4.52 -13.41
CA ALA A 131 -3.68 5.27 -12.32
C ALA A 131 -4.24 4.38 -11.21
N ASP A 132 -4.90 3.28 -11.55
CA ASP A 132 -5.50 2.37 -10.56
C ASP A 132 -4.44 1.66 -9.70
N LEU A 133 -3.33 1.24 -10.30
CA LEU A 133 -2.23 0.64 -9.56
C LEU A 133 -1.58 1.66 -8.63
N VAL A 134 -1.34 2.86 -9.14
CA VAL A 134 -0.77 3.97 -8.35
C VAL A 134 -1.67 4.33 -7.18
N LEU A 135 -2.99 4.45 -7.40
CA LEU A 135 -3.96 4.70 -6.34
C LEU A 135 -3.98 3.60 -5.28
N GLN A 136 -3.90 2.32 -5.68
CA GLN A 136 -3.82 1.21 -4.73
C GLN A 136 -2.55 1.29 -3.86
N VAL A 137 -1.41 1.66 -4.44
CA VAL A 137 -0.15 1.85 -3.70
C VAL A 137 -0.27 3.00 -2.71
N PHE A 138 -0.79 4.15 -3.13
CA PHE A 138 -0.97 5.31 -2.27
C PHE A 138 -1.97 5.04 -1.14
N TRP A 139 -3.06 4.32 -1.44
CA TRP A 139 -4.06 3.95 -0.43
C TRP A 139 -3.47 3.02 0.62
N GLY A 140 -2.75 1.98 0.21
CA GLY A 140 -2.06 1.08 1.13
C GLY A 140 -1.00 1.79 1.98
N LEU A 141 -0.23 2.70 1.36
CA LEU A 141 0.77 3.50 2.06
C LEU A 141 0.12 4.39 3.12
N LEU A 142 -0.96 5.09 2.79
CA LEU A 142 -1.72 5.92 3.72
C LEU A 142 -2.26 5.10 4.90
N ALA A 143 -2.84 3.92 4.63
CA ALA A 143 -3.34 3.03 5.67
C ALA A 143 -2.22 2.59 6.64
N CYS A 144 -1.06 2.18 6.11
CA CYS A 144 0.10 1.82 6.93
C CYS A 144 0.61 3.03 7.75
N GLN A 145 0.67 4.22 7.17
CA GLN A 145 1.11 5.45 7.85
C GLN A 145 0.20 5.80 9.02
N ILE A 146 -1.12 5.74 8.83
CA ILE A 146 -2.11 5.98 9.89
C ILE A 146 -1.92 4.99 11.04
N ILE A 147 -1.82 3.68 10.73
CA ILE A 147 -1.68 2.62 11.74
C ILE A 147 -0.34 2.72 12.49
N ASN A 148 0.75 3.06 11.80
CA ASN A 148 2.06 3.23 12.41
C ASN A 148 2.19 4.52 13.24
N GLY A 149 1.11 5.29 13.39
CA GLY A 149 1.07 6.48 14.24
C GLY A 149 1.84 7.68 13.69
N LYS A 150 2.19 7.68 12.40
CA LYS A 150 2.87 8.79 11.73
C LYS A 150 1.89 9.92 11.34
N GLY A 151 0.60 9.80 11.73
CA GLY A 151 -0.56 10.61 11.37
C GLY A 151 -0.54 12.07 11.79
N ARG A 152 0.57 12.58 12.27
CA ARG A 152 0.74 13.99 12.61
C ARG A 152 1.68 14.75 11.68
N ASP A 153 2.29 14.06 10.72
CA ASP A 153 3.31 14.65 9.87
C ASP A 153 2.77 15.00 8.48
N SER A 154 3.36 16.00 7.85
CA SER A 154 3.03 16.51 6.52
C SER A 154 3.01 15.46 5.40
N LEU A 155 3.51 14.26 5.67
CA LEU A 155 3.66 13.17 4.71
C LEU A 155 2.31 12.56 4.28
N GLU A 156 1.37 12.41 5.21
CA GLU A 156 0.01 11.90 4.94
C GLU A 156 -0.81 12.89 4.12
N LEU A 157 -0.72 14.17 4.47
CA LEU A 157 -1.36 15.22 3.69
C LEU A 157 -0.82 15.26 2.25
N THR A 158 0.48 15.03 2.09
CA THR A 158 1.10 14.93 0.76
C THR A 158 0.59 13.72 0.00
N THR A 159 0.45 12.57 0.66
CA THR A 159 -0.13 11.35 0.06
C THR A 159 -1.58 11.59 -0.38
N LEU A 160 -2.41 12.18 0.48
CA LEU A 160 -3.81 12.51 0.17
C LEU A 160 -3.93 13.51 -0.99
N ARG A 161 -3.10 14.56 -1.03
CA ARG A 161 -3.08 15.52 -2.14
C ARG A 161 -2.74 14.83 -3.47
N LYS A 162 -1.75 13.95 -3.47
CA LYS A 162 -1.38 13.17 -4.67
C LYS A 162 -2.50 12.24 -5.12
N MET A 163 -3.15 11.54 -4.20
CA MET A 163 -4.32 10.72 -4.52
C MET A 163 -5.43 11.55 -5.15
N ARG A 164 -5.74 12.70 -4.57
CA ARG A 164 -6.72 13.63 -5.13
C ARG A 164 -6.37 14.06 -6.55
N GLU A 165 -5.13 14.50 -6.80
CA GLU A 165 -4.65 14.88 -8.12
C GLU A 165 -4.83 13.76 -9.16
N ILE A 166 -4.52 12.51 -8.79
CA ILE A 166 -4.67 11.35 -9.67
C ILE A 166 -6.14 11.07 -9.98
N ILE A 167 -7.00 11.13 -8.96
CA ILE A 167 -8.44 10.92 -9.11
C ILE A 167 -9.04 12.01 -10.00
N GLU A 168 -8.76 13.27 -9.72
CA GLU A 168 -9.26 14.41 -10.51
C GLU A 168 -8.84 14.29 -11.98
N ARG A 169 -7.57 13.93 -12.27
CA ARG A 169 -7.10 13.71 -13.64
C ARG A 169 -7.80 12.56 -14.33
N LYS A 170 -7.95 11.42 -13.64
CA LYS A 170 -8.62 10.25 -14.18
C LYS A 170 -10.06 10.57 -14.59
N TYR A 171 -10.82 11.17 -13.69
CA TYR A 171 -12.21 11.50 -13.95
C TYR A 171 -12.38 12.65 -14.95
N SER A 172 -11.46 13.61 -15.00
CA SER A 172 -11.47 14.65 -16.03
C SER A 172 -11.17 14.08 -17.42
N ALA A 173 -10.30 13.09 -17.53
CA ALA A 173 -9.97 12.42 -18.78
C ALA A 173 -11.10 11.51 -19.28
N GLU A 174 -11.84 10.87 -18.37
CA GLU A 174 -12.98 9.98 -18.67
C GLU A 174 -14.27 10.74 -19.02
N GLY A 175 -14.23 12.07 -19.07
CA GLY A 175 -15.33 12.87 -19.61
C GLY A 175 -16.59 12.95 -18.76
N ILE A 176 -16.46 12.91 -17.42
CA ILE A 176 -17.58 13.26 -16.51
C ILE A 176 -17.86 14.76 -16.62
N LYS A 177 -18.36 15.19 -17.80
CA LYS A 177 -18.88 16.54 -18.05
C LYS A 177 -20.30 16.77 -17.48
N HIS A 178 -20.85 15.85 -16.69
CA HIS A 178 -22.26 15.85 -16.31
C HIS A 178 -22.53 15.88 -14.80
N LEU A 179 -21.73 16.59 -14.02
CA LEU A 179 -22.16 17.02 -12.69
C LEU A 179 -21.91 18.52 -12.55
N GLY A 180 -22.48 19.28 -13.47
CA GLY A 180 -22.75 20.69 -13.27
C GLY A 180 -23.97 20.82 -12.35
N PRO A 181 -24.03 21.85 -11.47
CA PRO A 181 -25.21 22.08 -10.64
C PRO A 181 -26.43 22.34 -11.53
N GLN A 182 -27.53 21.61 -11.30
CA GLN A 182 -28.85 21.99 -11.72
C GLN A 182 -29.39 23.04 -10.78
#